data_70fa568cdcb924cacbc88be55daa9e78
#
_entry.id   70fa568cdcb924cacbc88be55daa9e78
#
_cell.length_a   1.000
_cell.length_b   1.000
_cell.length_c   1.000
_cell.angle_alpha   90.00
_cell.angle_beta   90.00
_cell.angle_gamma   90.00
#
_symmetry.space_group_name_H-M   'P 1'
#
loop_
_entity.id
_entity.type
_entity.pdbx_description
1 polymer ?
#
loop_
_entity_poly.entity_id
_entity_poly.type
_entity_poly.pdbx_seq_one_letter_code
_entity_poly.pdbx_strand_id
1 'polypeptide(L)'
;MSSKRLAEEGLHLAIAKSKRLAVVARLAALREQQQLILLKQSQAALQQNQHSLDRLVSYKNDYAKGIGVGEDAVVVNELQNFSRFMNDLSYATVLQQEHLERANEACQIDNTRWSELHTRQRRLEELVEVHRRDEQHKEAIRADRENDDRWNALEQAIKAR
;
A
#
# COMPACT_ATOMS: atom_id res chain seq x y z
N MET A 1 20.82 -50.96 -4.62
CA MET A 1 20.61 -50.15 -3.40
C MET A 1 20.74 -48.62 -3.60
N SER A 2 21.06 -48.15 -4.79
CA SER A 2 21.28 -46.69 -5.04
C SER A 2 20.05 -45.84 -5.34
N SER A 3 19.01 -46.39 -5.96
CA SER A 3 17.85 -45.59 -6.40
C SER A 3 16.96 -45.04 -5.27
N LYS A 4 16.83 -45.74 -4.14
CA LYS A 4 16.07 -45.27 -2.99
C LYS A 4 16.73 -44.08 -2.27
N ARG A 5 18.06 -44.08 -2.13
CA ARG A 5 18.80 -42.96 -1.50
C ARG A 5 18.74 -41.70 -2.35
N LEU A 6 18.78 -41.78 -3.66
CA LEU A 6 18.68 -40.64 -4.57
C LEU A 6 17.24 -40.03 -4.55
N ALA A 7 16.23 -40.85 -4.35
CA ALA A 7 14.84 -40.36 -4.19
C ALA A 7 14.61 -39.68 -2.82
N GLU A 8 15.28 -40.16 -1.78
CA GLU A 8 15.21 -39.57 -0.44
C GLU A 8 16.04 -38.28 -0.34
N GLU A 9 17.18 -38.19 -0.98
CA GLU A 9 17.95 -36.94 -1.08
C GLU A 9 17.28 -35.88 -1.96
N GLY A 10 16.56 -36.29 -3.01
CA GLY A 10 15.75 -35.36 -3.83
C GLY A 10 14.53 -34.79 -3.04
N LEU A 11 14.03 -35.48 -2.03
CA LEU A 11 12.92 -35.05 -1.20
C LEU A 11 13.33 -34.02 -0.13
N HIS A 12 14.59 -34.04 0.30
CA HIS A 12 15.13 -33.05 1.25
C HIS A 12 15.48 -31.72 0.62
N LEU A 13 15.62 -31.64 -0.71
CA LEU A 13 15.88 -30.40 -1.45
C LEU A 13 14.61 -29.66 -1.91
N ALA A 14 13.42 -30.24 -1.74
CA ALA A 14 12.17 -29.55 -2.00
C ALA A 14 11.86 -28.60 -0.84
N ILE A 15 12.30 -27.35 -0.98
CA ILE A 15 11.90 -26.28 -0.05
C ILE A 15 10.38 -26.32 0.14
N ALA A 16 9.92 -26.42 1.37
CA ALA A 16 8.50 -26.44 1.73
C ALA A 16 7.73 -25.35 0.99
N LYS A 17 6.52 -25.65 0.52
CA LYS A 17 5.71 -24.73 -0.29
C LYS A 17 5.43 -23.44 0.48
N SER A 18 5.19 -23.53 1.80
CA SER A 18 5.03 -22.37 2.67
C SER A 18 6.24 -21.43 2.64
N LYS A 19 7.47 -21.99 2.69
CA LYS A 19 8.71 -21.20 2.63
C LYS A 19 8.90 -20.48 1.28
N ARG A 20 8.57 -21.13 0.16
CA ARG A 20 8.61 -20.51 -1.17
C ARG A 20 7.59 -19.39 -1.30
N LEU A 21 6.37 -19.61 -0.83
CA LEU A 21 5.30 -18.59 -0.81
C LEU A 21 5.64 -17.44 0.13
N ALA A 22 6.31 -17.68 1.26
CA ALA A 22 6.75 -16.63 2.19
C ALA A 22 7.71 -15.63 1.51
N VAL A 23 8.57 -16.08 0.61
CA VAL A 23 9.43 -15.17 -0.18
C VAL A 23 8.60 -14.27 -1.09
N VAL A 24 7.58 -14.84 -1.75
CA VAL A 24 6.66 -14.08 -2.61
C VAL A 24 5.83 -13.09 -1.80
N ALA A 25 5.34 -13.51 -0.62
CA ALA A 25 4.59 -12.63 0.30
C ALA A 25 5.46 -11.46 0.80
N ARG A 26 6.74 -11.72 1.13
CA ARG A 26 7.70 -10.65 1.50
C ARG A 26 7.90 -9.66 0.36
N LEU A 27 8.06 -10.13 -0.88
CA LEU A 27 8.19 -9.25 -2.04
C LEU A 27 6.91 -8.41 -2.26
N ALA A 28 5.74 -9.01 -2.09
CA ALA A 28 4.46 -8.30 -2.17
C ALA A 28 4.34 -7.22 -1.08
N ALA A 29 4.77 -7.52 0.15
CA ALA A 29 4.81 -6.55 1.25
C ALA A 29 5.74 -5.36 0.96
N LEU A 30 6.92 -5.60 0.37
CA LEU A 30 7.82 -4.51 -0.03
C LEU A 30 7.20 -3.61 -1.11
N ARG A 31 6.51 -4.19 -2.09
CA ARG A 31 5.81 -3.42 -3.13
C ARG A 31 4.66 -2.61 -2.56
N GLU A 32 3.91 -3.17 -1.64
CA GLU A 32 2.83 -2.47 -0.93
C GLU A 32 3.38 -1.28 -0.14
N GLN A 33 4.48 -1.46 0.61
CA GLN A 33 5.15 -0.38 1.35
C GLN A 33 5.64 0.74 0.43
N GLN A 34 6.23 0.41 -0.72
CA GLN A 34 6.65 1.41 -1.71
C GLN A 34 5.47 2.22 -2.23
N GLN A 35 4.36 1.56 -2.56
CA GLN A 35 3.16 2.24 -3.02
C GLN A 35 2.50 3.08 -1.92
N LEU A 36 2.57 2.65 -0.65
CA LEU A 36 2.08 3.43 0.49
C LEU A 36 2.86 4.75 0.65
N ILE A 37 4.16 4.74 0.38
CA ILE A 37 4.98 5.97 0.39
C ILE A 37 4.50 6.93 -0.71
N LEU A 38 4.27 6.42 -1.94
CA LEU A 38 3.76 7.23 -3.04
C LEU A 38 2.37 7.81 -2.73
N LEU A 39 1.48 7.01 -2.15
CA LEU A 39 0.16 7.47 -1.71
C LEU A 39 0.26 8.59 -0.67
N LYS A 40 1.15 8.47 0.30
CA LYS A 40 1.37 9.54 1.30
C LYS A 40 1.90 10.82 0.67
N GLN A 41 2.77 10.71 -0.33
CA GLN A 41 3.28 11.87 -1.07
C GLN A 41 2.17 12.55 -1.88
N SER A 42 1.35 11.79 -2.59
CA SER A 42 0.22 12.35 -3.35
C SER A 42 -0.86 12.97 -2.45
N GLN A 43 -1.13 12.38 -1.27
CA GLN A 43 -2.00 12.98 -0.26
C GLN A 43 -1.45 14.30 0.27
N ALA A 44 -0.15 14.38 0.56
CA ALA A 44 0.49 15.62 1.01
C ALA A 44 0.44 16.71 -0.08
N ALA A 45 0.69 16.34 -1.35
CA ALA A 45 0.57 17.25 -2.49
C ALA A 45 -0.87 17.75 -2.68
N LEU A 46 -1.87 16.89 -2.56
CA LEU A 46 -3.28 17.26 -2.60
C LEU A 46 -3.61 18.27 -1.50
N GLN A 47 -3.20 18.02 -0.27
CA GLN A 47 -3.42 18.93 0.86
C GLN A 47 -2.73 20.28 0.65
N GLN A 48 -1.51 20.29 0.13
CA GLN A 48 -0.77 21.53 -0.16
C GLN A 48 -1.48 22.35 -1.25
N ASN A 49 -1.97 21.72 -2.32
CA ASN A 49 -2.71 22.39 -3.38
C ASN A 49 -4.04 22.96 -2.86
N GLN A 50 -4.74 22.23 -1.97
CA GLN A 50 -5.95 22.72 -1.32
C GLN A 50 -5.67 23.98 -0.49
N HIS A 51 -4.63 23.96 0.36
CA HIS A 51 -4.26 25.13 1.16
C HIS A 51 -3.84 26.33 0.28
N SER A 52 -3.20 26.08 -0.85
CA SER A 52 -2.83 27.15 -1.78
C SER A 52 -4.06 27.78 -2.43
N LEU A 53 -5.05 26.98 -2.83
CA LEU A 53 -6.32 27.45 -3.34
C LEU A 53 -7.08 28.27 -2.30
N ASP A 54 -7.19 27.76 -1.07
CA ASP A 54 -7.90 28.44 0.04
C ASP A 54 -7.28 29.82 0.33
N ARG A 55 -5.95 29.93 0.29
CA ARG A 55 -5.25 31.22 0.45
C ARG A 55 -5.56 32.18 -0.69
N LEU A 56 -5.54 31.73 -1.95
CA LEU A 56 -5.88 32.57 -3.09
C LEU A 56 -7.31 33.08 -3.01
N VAL A 57 -8.25 32.21 -2.64
CA VAL A 57 -9.67 32.58 -2.45
C VAL A 57 -9.82 33.59 -1.31
N SER A 58 -9.10 33.37 -0.18
CA SER A 58 -9.13 34.32 0.94
C SER A 58 -8.60 35.69 0.53
N TYR A 59 -7.43 35.74 -0.13
CA TYR A 59 -6.89 37.01 -0.64
C TYR A 59 -7.85 37.73 -1.58
N LYS A 60 -8.47 36.98 -2.50
CA LYS A 60 -9.47 37.56 -3.41
C LYS A 60 -10.64 38.20 -2.67
N ASN A 61 -11.14 37.50 -1.64
CA ASN A 61 -12.27 37.99 -0.83
C ASN A 61 -11.88 39.22 0.03
N ASP A 62 -10.68 39.22 0.61
CA ASP A 62 -10.21 40.31 1.46
C ASP A 62 -9.95 41.57 0.62
N TYR A 63 -9.39 41.43 -0.57
CA TYR A 63 -9.23 42.54 -1.51
C TYR A 63 -10.56 43.08 -2.01
N ALA A 64 -11.52 42.22 -2.30
CA ALA A 64 -12.86 42.66 -2.75
C ALA A 64 -13.59 43.46 -1.64
N LYS A 65 -13.37 43.13 -0.36
CA LYS A 65 -13.97 43.88 0.79
C LYS A 65 -13.24 45.20 1.05
N GLY A 66 -11.93 45.29 0.81
CA GLY A 66 -11.12 46.46 1.14
C GLY A 66 -11.45 47.70 0.30
N ILE A 67 -12.12 47.59 -0.86
CA ILE A 67 -12.52 48.70 -1.72
C ILE A 67 -13.84 49.31 -1.29
N GLY A 68 -14.65 48.62 -0.52
CA GLY A 68 -15.93 49.14 -0.04
C GLY A 68 -15.87 50.13 1.13
N VAL A 69 -14.66 50.46 1.64
CA VAL A 69 -14.50 51.20 2.93
C VAL A 69 -13.94 52.62 2.76
N GLY A 70 -13.58 53.06 1.55
CA GLY A 70 -13.04 54.42 1.30
C GLY A 70 -14.03 55.33 0.57
N GLU A 71 -14.65 56.28 1.31
CA GLU A 71 -15.52 57.33 0.75
C GLU A 71 -14.75 58.44 -0.04
N ASP A 72 -13.43 58.35 -0.18
CA ASP A 72 -12.64 59.30 -0.90
C ASP A 72 -12.38 58.82 -2.36
N ALA A 73 -12.51 59.77 -3.29
CA ALA A 73 -12.42 59.55 -4.71
C ALA A 73 -11.27 58.65 -5.14
N VAL A 74 -11.58 57.38 -5.41
CA VAL A 74 -10.63 56.40 -5.98
C VAL A 74 -10.14 56.94 -7.32
N VAL A 75 -8.85 57.29 -7.40
CA VAL A 75 -8.24 57.78 -8.62
C VAL A 75 -8.37 56.71 -9.71
N VAL A 76 -8.74 57.09 -10.94
CA VAL A 76 -8.99 56.17 -12.05
C VAL A 76 -7.84 55.17 -12.26
N ASN A 77 -6.59 55.56 -11.99
CA ASN A 77 -5.42 54.70 -12.05
C ASN A 77 -5.43 53.57 -10.98
N GLU A 78 -5.91 53.86 -9.78
CA GLU A 78 -6.02 52.88 -8.71
C GLU A 78 -7.10 51.83 -9.02
N LEU A 79 -8.20 52.27 -9.64
CA LEU A 79 -9.26 51.37 -10.07
C LEU A 79 -8.80 50.44 -11.21
N GLN A 80 -8.00 50.96 -12.16
CA GLN A 80 -7.43 50.17 -13.24
C GLN A 80 -6.40 49.13 -12.72
N ASN A 81 -5.53 49.53 -11.80
CA ASN A 81 -4.56 48.64 -11.16
C ASN A 81 -5.25 47.57 -10.36
N PHE A 82 -6.30 47.91 -9.64
CA PHE A 82 -7.13 46.96 -8.93
C PHE A 82 -7.79 45.96 -9.87
N SER A 83 -8.41 46.40 -10.94
CA SER A 83 -9.04 45.53 -11.92
C SER A 83 -8.06 44.55 -12.54
N ARG A 84 -6.85 44.98 -12.87
CA ARG A 84 -5.78 44.09 -13.35
C ARG A 84 -5.37 43.08 -12.32
N PHE A 85 -5.13 43.51 -11.08
CA PHE A 85 -4.77 42.62 -9.98
C PHE A 85 -5.85 41.56 -9.71
N MET A 86 -7.12 41.95 -9.70
CA MET A 86 -8.24 41.01 -9.51
C MET A 86 -8.37 40.02 -10.66
N ASN A 87 -8.06 40.42 -11.89
CA ASN A 87 -8.03 39.51 -13.03
C ASN A 87 -6.87 38.52 -12.92
N ASP A 88 -5.67 38.99 -12.56
CA ASP A 88 -4.50 38.12 -12.35
C ASP A 88 -4.74 37.13 -11.23
N LEU A 89 -5.36 37.54 -10.11
CA LEU A 89 -5.70 36.70 -8.98
C LEU A 89 -6.80 35.68 -9.35
N SER A 90 -7.76 36.08 -10.19
CA SER A 90 -8.77 35.17 -10.71
C SER A 90 -8.16 34.11 -11.63
N TYR A 91 -7.24 34.50 -12.49
CA TYR A 91 -6.50 33.57 -13.35
C TYR A 91 -5.65 32.61 -12.54
N ALA A 92 -4.90 33.10 -11.53
CA ALA A 92 -4.13 32.26 -10.61
C ALA A 92 -5.01 31.26 -9.85
N THR A 93 -6.24 31.67 -9.46
CA THR A 93 -7.20 30.79 -8.81
C THR A 93 -7.66 29.66 -9.72
N VAL A 94 -7.94 29.96 -11.00
CA VAL A 94 -8.31 28.92 -12.00
C VAL A 94 -7.16 27.94 -12.23
N LEU A 95 -5.93 28.41 -12.40
CA LEU A 95 -4.77 27.54 -12.54
C LEU A 95 -4.56 26.65 -11.29
N GLN A 96 -4.72 27.22 -10.11
CA GLN A 96 -4.60 26.45 -8.87
C GLN A 96 -5.70 25.40 -8.72
N GLN A 97 -6.91 25.70 -9.19
CA GLN A 97 -8.01 24.73 -9.28
C GLN A 97 -7.64 23.53 -10.17
N GLU A 98 -7.07 23.78 -11.35
CA GLU A 98 -6.60 22.72 -12.23
C GLU A 98 -5.46 21.88 -11.60
N HIS A 99 -4.56 22.52 -10.85
CA HIS A 99 -3.52 21.80 -10.10
C HIS A 99 -4.11 20.91 -9.01
N LEU A 100 -5.14 21.39 -8.30
CA LEU A 100 -5.85 20.62 -7.29
C LEU A 100 -6.56 19.40 -7.91
N GLU A 101 -7.22 19.57 -9.04
CA GLU A 101 -7.89 18.48 -9.75
C GLU A 101 -6.91 17.39 -10.17
N ARG A 102 -5.76 17.77 -10.77
CA ARG A 102 -4.69 16.83 -11.13
C ARG A 102 -4.10 16.13 -9.91
N ALA A 103 -3.90 16.84 -8.80
CA ALA A 103 -3.41 16.23 -7.56
C ALA A 103 -4.42 15.24 -6.96
N ASN A 104 -5.72 15.54 -7.07
CA ASN A 104 -6.79 14.65 -6.64
C ASN A 104 -6.84 13.38 -7.49
N GLU A 105 -6.76 13.49 -8.80
CA GLU A 105 -6.69 12.33 -9.72
C GLU A 105 -5.47 11.44 -9.41
N ALA A 106 -4.30 12.04 -9.23
CA ALA A 106 -3.08 11.32 -8.87
C ALA A 106 -3.24 10.57 -7.54
N CYS A 107 -3.82 11.22 -6.52
CA CYS A 107 -4.08 10.62 -5.22
C CYS A 107 -5.07 9.44 -5.33
N GLN A 108 -6.12 9.55 -6.14
CA GLN A 108 -7.07 8.46 -6.38
C GLN A 108 -6.42 7.27 -7.06
N ILE A 109 -5.57 7.50 -8.07
CA ILE A 109 -4.82 6.44 -8.76
C ILE A 109 -3.90 5.72 -7.78
N ASP A 110 -3.13 6.45 -6.97
CA ASP A 110 -2.22 5.86 -6.00
C ASP A 110 -2.95 5.09 -4.90
N ASN A 111 -4.11 5.59 -4.45
CA ASN A 111 -4.96 4.89 -3.49
C ASN A 111 -5.50 3.57 -4.05
N THR A 112 -5.94 3.55 -5.30
CA THR A 112 -6.42 2.33 -5.97
C THR A 112 -5.29 1.30 -6.08
N ARG A 113 -4.12 1.72 -6.54
CA ARG A 113 -2.93 0.85 -6.66
C ARG A 113 -2.51 0.28 -5.31
N TRP A 114 -2.47 1.12 -4.28
CA TRP A 114 -2.15 0.65 -2.94
C TRP A 114 -3.17 -0.37 -2.44
N SER A 115 -4.45 -0.13 -2.59
CA SER A 115 -5.53 -1.04 -2.18
C SER A 115 -5.42 -2.42 -2.84
N GLU A 116 -5.10 -2.45 -4.15
CA GLU A 116 -4.88 -3.69 -4.89
C GLU A 116 -3.67 -4.48 -4.36
N LEU A 117 -2.54 -3.78 -4.14
CA LEU A 117 -1.32 -4.39 -3.62
C LEU A 117 -1.50 -4.87 -2.18
N HIS A 118 -2.19 -4.10 -1.35
CA HIS A 118 -2.51 -4.46 0.03
C HIS A 118 -3.39 -5.72 0.09
N THR A 119 -4.43 -5.79 -0.74
CA THR A 119 -5.30 -6.97 -0.84
C THR A 119 -4.51 -8.21 -1.30
N ARG A 120 -3.62 -8.04 -2.29
CA ARG A 120 -2.77 -9.12 -2.78
C ARG A 120 -1.80 -9.62 -1.72
N GLN A 121 -1.16 -8.72 -1.00
CA GLN A 121 -0.23 -9.02 0.08
C GLN A 121 -0.93 -9.84 1.17
N ARG A 122 -2.10 -9.41 1.65
CA ARG A 122 -2.89 -10.15 2.65
C ARG A 122 -3.26 -11.55 2.20
N ARG A 123 -3.73 -11.71 0.97
CA ARG A 123 -4.05 -13.04 0.41
C ARG A 123 -2.83 -13.98 0.36
N LEU A 124 -1.65 -13.45 0.05
CA LEU A 124 -0.42 -14.24 0.04
C LEU A 124 -0.02 -14.66 1.46
N GLU A 125 -0.17 -13.80 2.45
CA GLU A 125 0.08 -14.16 3.86
C GLU A 125 -0.87 -15.25 4.36
N GLU A 126 -2.16 -15.14 4.05
CA GLU A 126 -3.15 -16.15 4.36
C GLU A 126 -2.79 -17.51 3.72
N LEU A 127 -2.38 -17.51 2.45
CA LEU A 127 -1.94 -18.73 1.75
C LEU A 127 -0.68 -19.35 2.40
N VAL A 128 0.28 -18.54 2.80
CA VAL A 128 1.47 -19.02 3.53
C VAL A 128 1.07 -19.72 4.82
N GLU A 129 0.16 -19.11 5.57
CA GLU A 129 -0.29 -19.68 6.85
C GLU A 129 -1.08 -20.99 6.67
N VAL A 130 -1.97 -21.06 5.67
CA VAL A 130 -2.69 -22.30 5.32
C VAL A 130 -1.70 -23.42 4.99
N HIS A 131 -0.74 -23.15 4.09
CA HIS A 131 0.24 -24.18 3.72
C HIS A 131 1.16 -24.58 4.87
N ARG A 132 1.51 -23.66 5.76
CA ARG A 132 2.29 -23.95 6.96
C ARG A 132 1.54 -24.90 7.90
N ARG A 133 0.25 -24.66 8.13
CA ARG A 133 -0.60 -25.55 8.94
C ARG A 133 -0.74 -26.93 8.33
N ASP A 134 -0.96 -27.00 7.02
CA ASP A 134 -1.05 -28.28 6.30
C ASP A 134 0.25 -29.08 6.39
N GLU A 135 1.40 -28.41 6.24
CA GLU A 135 2.71 -29.01 6.37
C GLU A 135 2.96 -29.56 7.80
N GLN A 136 2.64 -28.75 8.82
CA GLN A 136 2.74 -29.16 10.23
C GLN A 136 1.83 -30.34 10.56
N HIS A 137 0.59 -30.33 10.04
CA HIS A 137 -0.33 -31.44 10.24
C HIS A 137 0.17 -32.74 9.60
N LYS A 138 0.68 -32.67 8.37
CA LYS A 138 1.28 -33.82 7.69
C LYS A 138 2.51 -34.36 8.42
N GLU A 139 3.33 -33.48 8.96
CA GLU A 139 4.50 -33.83 9.75
C GLU A 139 4.11 -34.52 11.08
N ALA A 140 3.08 -34.00 11.77
CA ALA A 140 2.55 -34.62 12.97
C ALA A 140 2.02 -36.04 12.70
N ILE A 141 1.20 -36.23 11.65
CA ILE A 141 0.70 -37.56 11.25
C ILE A 141 1.86 -38.51 10.92
N ARG A 142 2.91 -38.02 10.26
CA ARG A 142 4.10 -38.84 9.95
C ARG A 142 4.81 -39.27 11.22
N ALA A 143 5.03 -38.33 12.15
CA ALA A 143 5.67 -38.64 13.45
C ALA A 143 4.87 -39.63 14.27
N ASP A 144 3.56 -39.55 14.31
CA ASP A 144 2.68 -40.49 15.01
C ASP A 144 2.78 -41.89 14.40
N ARG A 145 2.75 -42.01 13.06
CA ARG A 145 2.93 -43.31 12.38
C ARG A 145 4.30 -43.93 12.67
N GLU A 146 5.37 -43.13 12.64
CA GLU A 146 6.72 -43.61 12.97
C GLU A 146 6.82 -44.08 14.41
N ASN A 147 6.12 -43.47 15.36
CA ASN A 147 6.04 -43.88 16.73
C ASN A 147 5.27 -45.20 16.87
N ASP A 148 4.12 -45.34 16.23
CA ASP A 148 3.32 -46.57 16.22
C ASP A 148 4.11 -47.73 15.63
N ASP A 149 4.82 -47.53 14.53
CA ASP A 149 5.68 -48.58 13.95
C ASP A 149 6.80 -49.00 14.89
N ARG A 150 7.41 -48.05 15.61
CA ARG A 150 8.43 -48.37 16.64
C ARG A 150 7.83 -49.20 17.81
N TRP A 151 6.66 -48.82 18.29
CA TRP A 151 5.97 -49.56 19.36
C TRP A 151 5.61 -50.97 18.90
N ASN A 152 5.06 -51.14 17.71
CA ASN A 152 4.73 -52.44 17.14
C ASN A 152 5.98 -53.34 16.99
N ALA A 153 7.09 -52.76 16.55
CA ALA A 153 8.36 -53.51 16.45
C ALA A 153 8.90 -53.95 17.80
N LEU A 154 8.81 -53.09 18.82
CA LEU A 154 9.19 -53.43 20.19
C LEU A 154 8.32 -54.54 20.77
N GLU A 155 6.99 -54.46 20.59
CA GLU A 155 6.06 -55.46 21.07
C GLU A 155 6.31 -56.85 20.45
N GLN A 156 6.58 -56.88 19.11
CA GLN A 156 6.94 -58.08 18.40
C GLN A 156 8.26 -58.67 18.90
N ALA A 157 9.27 -57.84 19.18
CA ALA A 157 10.55 -58.30 19.72
C ALA A 157 10.43 -58.87 21.13
N ILE A 158 9.52 -58.36 21.95
CA ILE A 158 9.22 -58.86 23.29
C ILE A 158 8.51 -60.22 23.21
N LYS A 159 7.53 -60.36 22.28
CA LYS A 159 6.79 -61.64 22.12
C LYS A 159 7.63 -62.76 21.50
N ALA A 160 8.73 -62.45 20.84
CA ALA A 160 9.64 -63.43 20.20
C ALA A 160 10.73 -63.97 21.15
N ARG A 161 10.79 -63.49 22.38
CA ARG A 161 11.67 -64.01 23.45
C ARG A 161 10.93 -64.94 24.35
#